data_17ec816a6b0ecb12569561273ade6456
#
_entry.id   17ec816a6b0ecb12569561273ade6456
#
_cell.length_a   1.000
_cell.length_b   1.000
_cell.length_c   1.000
_cell.angle_alpha   90.00
_cell.angle_beta   90.00
_cell.angle_gamma   90.00
#
_symmetry.space_group_name_H-M   'P 1'
#
loop_
_entity.id
_entity.type
_entity.pdbx_description
1 polymer ?
#
loop_
_entity_poly.entity_id
_entity_poly.type
_entity_poly.pdbx_seq_one_letter_code
_entity_poly.pdbx_strand_id
1 'polypeptide(L)'
;ITAYIVKNGTLSEGKLFSGEKENSDDFLTQEEQDVARWTYENRQRAGASTQYFPQAKCLYLAIRNGNSVYGVIGIPLQEEILDSFEYSILLSVINECALAMENAKNATEKEKNAVLAKNEQLRADLLRAISHDLRTPLCSISGNADMLLSNSNRLDEATKHQIYTDIYDDSEWLIGVVENLLSITRLNDGRLKFKFTDQLLDEVISESLRHINRKHDDYKIVADCEELVLTRMDVRLIIQVLVNLIDNAIKYTPSGSVICIRGIKKDGKAQISVEDDGPGIPEEMKPHIFEMFYTGKTTVMDSHRSLGLGLALCHSIIEAHNGTLILTDHDPHGCNFIFTLPLSEVTLNE
;
A
#
# COMPACT_ATOMS: atom_id res chain seq x y z
N ILE A 1 42.63 -10.92 -3.96
CA ILE A 1 41.74 -10.59 -5.07
C ILE A 1 40.98 -9.33 -4.70
N THR A 2 40.94 -8.35 -5.60
CA THR A 2 40.08 -7.17 -5.50
C THR A 2 38.90 -7.30 -6.46
N ALA A 3 37.73 -6.83 -6.06
CA ALA A 3 36.56 -6.81 -6.93
C ALA A 3 35.86 -5.46 -6.91
N TYR A 4 35.49 -4.98 -8.08
CA TYR A 4 34.78 -3.73 -8.33
C TYR A 4 33.49 -4.07 -9.09
N ILE A 5 32.34 -3.69 -8.54
CA ILE A 5 31.03 -4.02 -9.12
C ILE A 5 30.46 -2.78 -9.81
N VAL A 6 29.84 -2.94 -10.95
CA VAL A 6 29.14 -1.84 -11.65
C VAL A 6 27.79 -1.59 -10.98
N LYS A 7 27.58 -0.36 -10.48
CA LYS A 7 26.30 0.14 -9.96
C LYS A 7 25.92 1.42 -10.71
N ASN A 8 24.70 1.46 -11.24
CA ASN A 8 24.18 2.63 -11.97
C ASN A 8 25.09 3.14 -13.09
N GLY A 9 25.81 2.22 -13.78
CA GLY A 9 26.69 2.57 -14.91
C GLY A 9 28.09 3.09 -14.47
N THR A 10 28.39 3.09 -13.18
CA THR A 10 29.72 3.46 -12.64
C THR A 10 30.32 2.30 -11.85
N LEU A 11 31.65 2.25 -11.83
CA LEU A 11 32.39 1.27 -11.06
C LEU A 11 32.33 1.66 -9.56
N SER A 12 31.99 0.71 -8.69
CA SER A 12 31.98 0.92 -7.23
C SER A 12 33.41 1.02 -6.68
N GLU A 13 33.54 1.43 -5.42
CA GLU A 13 34.78 1.27 -4.68
C GLU A 13 35.17 -0.21 -4.63
N GLY A 14 36.51 -0.46 -4.69
CA GLY A 14 37.06 -1.80 -4.65
C GLY A 14 36.83 -2.47 -3.30
N LYS A 15 36.52 -3.77 -3.33
CA LYS A 15 36.50 -4.62 -2.15
C LYS A 15 37.58 -5.66 -2.25
N LEU A 16 38.35 -5.81 -1.19
CA LEU A 16 39.37 -6.84 -1.09
C LEU A 16 38.82 -8.12 -0.51
N PHE A 17 39.08 -9.24 -1.17
CA PHE A 17 38.78 -10.61 -0.75
C PHE A 17 40.13 -11.31 -0.53
N SER A 18 40.63 -11.33 0.69
CA SER A 18 41.89 -11.97 1.08
C SER A 18 41.63 -12.98 2.20
N GLY A 19 42.33 -14.11 2.16
CA GLY A 19 42.31 -15.10 3.24
C GLY A 19 43.26 -14.75 4.40
N GLU A 20 44.23 -13.84 4.20
CA GLU A 20 45.20 -13.40 5.22
C GLU A 20 45.14 -11.87 5.37
N LYS A 21 45.15 -11.39 6.62
CA LYS A 21 44.96 -9.98 7.00
C LYS A 21 46.16 -9.06 6.81
N GLU A 22 47.26 -9.53 6.27
CA GLU A 22 48.46 -8.71 6.09
C GLU A 22 48.46 -8.00 4.73
N ASN A 23 48.55 -6.65 4.74
CA ASN A 23 48.70 -5.72 3.62
C ASN A 23 47.44 -5.45 2.76
N SER A 24 46.28 -5.27 3.38
CA SER A 24 45.00 -4.98 2.65
C SER A 24 45.00 -3.64 1.90
N ASP A 25 45.69 -2.62 2.41
CA ASP A 25 45.63 -1.24 1.89
C ASP A 25 46.44 -1.06 0.61
N ASP A 26 47.40 -1.91 0.37
CA ASP A 26 48.33 -1.86 -0.78
C ASP A 26 47.64 -2.15 -2.15
N PHE A 27 46.48 -2.82 -2.14
CA PHE A 27 45.77 -3.23 -3.34
C PHE A 27 44.51 -2.39 -3.63
N LEU A 28 44.24 -1.39 -2.80
CA LEU A 28 43.11 -0.47 -2.94
C LEU A 28 43.55 0.99 -3.08
N THR A 29 44.77 1.21 -3.46
CA THR A 29 45.30 2.56 -3.70
C THR A 29 44.57 3.26 -4.85
N GLN A 30 44.66 4.59 -4.92
CA GLN A 30 44.07 5.35 -6.01
C GLN A 30 44.57 4.90 -7.39
N GLU A 31 45.87 4.57 -7.47
CA GLU A 31 46.51 4.09 -8.71
C GLU A 31 45.87 2.77 -9.17
N GLU A 32 45.66 1.80 -8.28
CA GLU A 32 45.03 0.53 -8.61
C GLU A 32 43.54 0.70 -9.00
N GLN A 33 42.84 1.64 -8.37
CA GLN A 33 41.46 1.98 -8.75
C GLN A 33 41.39 2.63 -10.14
N ASP A 34 42.37 3.46 -10.50
CA ASP A 34 42.40 4.06 -11.85
C ASP A 34 42.68 3.01 -12.92
N VAL A 35 43.49 2.00 -12.67
CA VAL A 35 43.70 0.85 -13.57
C VAL A 35 42.44 0.02 -13.71
N ALA A 36 41.71 -0.23 -12.62
CA ALA A 36 40.43 -0.91 -12.64
C ALA A 36 39.38 -0.13 -13.46
N ARG A 37 39.34 1.20 -13.31
CA ARG A 37 38.44 2.08 -14.07
C ARG A 37 38.81 2.05 -15.56
N TRP A 38 40.05 2.13 -15.91
CA TRP A 38 40.51 2.03 -17.28
C TRP A 38 40.11 0.68 -17.91
N THR A 39 40.28 -0.42 -17.17
CA THR A 39 39.85 -1.77 -17.58
C THR A 39 38.34 -1.83 -17.86
N TYR A 40 37.54 -1.17 -17.01
CA TYR A 40 36.09 -1.05 -17.20
C TYR A 40 35.73 -0.29 -18.48
N GLU A 41 36.35 0.87 -18.69
CA GLU A 41 36.05 1.76 -19.83
C GLU A 41 36.52 1.17 -21.17
N ASN A 42 37.72 0.60 -21.20
CA ASN A 42 38.33 0.07 -22.43
C ASN A 42 38.00 -1.40 -22.67
N ARG A 43 37.45 -2.11 -21.69
CA ARG A 43 37.08 -3.54 -21.77
C ARG A 43 38.25 -4.45 -22.11
N GLN A 44 39.45 -4.01 -21.82
CA GLN A 44 40.72 -4.71 -22.08
C GLN A 44 41.40 -5.01 -20.76
N ARG A 45 42.21 -6.06 -20.72
CA ARG A 45 43.03 -6.38 -19.55
C ARG A 45 44.11 -5.31 -19.36
N ALA A 46 44.36 -4.94 -18.10
CA ALA A 46 45.40 -3.99 -17.74
C ALA A 46 46.07 -4.41 -16.42
N GLY A 47 47.17 -3.78 -16.08
CA GLY A 47 47.92 -4.04 -14.86
C GLY A 47 49.08 -5.00 -15.08
N ALA A 48 49.50 -5.66 -14.00
CA ALA A 48 50.67 -6.56 -13.97
C ALA A 48 50.68 -7.56 -15.12
N SER A 49 51.83 -7.75 -15.71
CA SER A 49 52.04 -8.65 -16.88
C SER A 49 51.24 -8.30 -18.16
N THR A 50 50.81 -7.03 -18.28
CA THR A 50 50.11 -6.54 -19.46
C THR A 50 50.83 -5.38 -20.11
N GLN A 51 50.35 -4.98 -21.30
CA GLN A 51 50.91 -3.84 -22.05
C GLN A 51 50.49 -2.49 -21.45
N TYR A 52 49.40 -2.45 -20.71
CA TYR A 52 48.82 -1.25 -20.12
C TYR A 52 48.99 -1.31 -18.58
N PHE A 53 49.62 -0.30 -18.01
CA PHE A 53 49.93 -0.16 -16.58
C PHE A 53 50.73 -1.34 -15.99
N PRO A 54 51.86 -1.74 -16.60
CA PRO A 54 52.64 -2.90 -16.16
C PRO A 54 53.20 -2.81 -14.73
N GLN A 55 53.25 -1.59 -14.16
CA GLN A 55 53.70 -1.30 -12.78
C GLN A 55 52.64 -1.57 -11.71
N ALA A 56 51.38 -1.79 -12.09
CA ALA A 56 50.34 -2.11 -11.13
C ALA A 56 50.58 -3.46 -10.45
N LYS A 57 50.15 -3.59 -9.21
CA LYS A 57 50.32 -4.81 -8.40
C LYS A 57 49.37 -5.95 -8.81
N CYS A 58 48.23 -5.60 -9.42
CA CYS A 58 47.22 -6.56 -9.86
C CYS A 58 47.10 -6.65 -11.39
N LEU A 59 46.73 -7.84 -11.85
CA LEU A 59 46.17 -8.03 -13.19
C LEU A 59 44.66 -7.75 -13.12
N TYR A 60 44.18 -6.79 -13.91
CA TYR A 60 42.75 -6.40 -13.96
C TYR A 60 42.06 -6.98 -15.19
N LEU A 61 40.94 -7.64 -14.93
CA LEU A 61 40.11 -8.28 -15.96
C LEU A 61 38.65 -7.83 -15.79
N ALA A 62 38.00 -7.48 -16.90
CA ALA A 62 36.60 -7.13 -16.91
C ALA A 62 35.73 -8.38 -16.83
N ILE A 63 34.76 -8.39 -15.86
CA ILE A 63 33.69 -9.38 -15.79
C ILE A 63 32.62 -8.94 -16.77
N ARG A 64 32.54 -9.54 -17.95
CA ARG A 64 31.68 -9.09 -19.02
C ARG A 64 31.01 -10.23 -19.78
N ASN A 65 29.79 -9.99 -20.28
CA ASN A 65 29.16 -10.81 -21.29
C ASN A 65 28.78 -9.95 -22.50
N GLY A 66 29.32 -10.28 -23.67
CA GLY A 66 29.21 -9.44 -24.87
C GLY A 66 29.69 -8.01 -24.64
N ASN A 67 28.81 -7.05 -24.83
CA ASN A 67 29.08 -5.62 -24.64
C ASN A 67 28.86 -5.12 -23.20
N SER A 68 28.24 -5.90 -22.32
CA SER A 68 27.88 -5.50 -20.96
C SER A 68 29.01 -5.88 -20.01
N VAL A 69 29.49 -4.90 -19.24
CA VAL A 69 30.46 -5.10 -18.14
C VAL A 69 29.73 -5.01 -16.82
N TYR A 70 29.88 -6.03 -16.00
CA TYR A 70 29.23 -6.16 -14.70
C TYR A 70 30.15 -5.81 -13.53
N GLY A 71 31.49 -5.87 -13.77
CA GLY A 71 32.49 -5.55 -12.79
C GLY A 71 33.90 -5.69 -13.35
N VAL A 72 34.88 -5.44 -12.48
CA VAL A 72 36.31 -5.67 -12.74
C VAL A 72 36.86 -6.46 -11.58
N ILE A 73 37.69 -7.43 -11.87
CA ILE A 73 38.43 -8.20 -10.86
C ILE A 73 39.93 -7.88 -10.99
N GLY A 74 40.59 -7.62 -9.88
CA GLY A 74 42.02 -7.46 -9.76
C GLY A 74 42.65 -8.66 -9.04
N ILE A 75 43.62 -9.28 -9.66
CA ILE A 75 44.31 -10.47 -9.18
C ILE A 75 45.78 -10.08 -8.90
N PRO A 76 46.24 -10.10 -7.66
CA PRO A 76 47.64 -9.80 -7.37
C PRO A 76 48.56 -10.90 -7.94
N LEU A 77 49.57 -10.47 -8.71
CA LEU A 77 50.57 -11.35 -9.25
C LEU A 77 51.85 -11.13 -8.47
N GLN A 78 52.26 -12.13 -7.69
CA GLN A 78 53.56 -12.18 -7.00
C GLN A 78 54.58 -12.81 -7.95
N GLU A 79 55.37 -12.00 -8.66
CA GLU A 79 56.50 -12.37 -9.51
C GLU A 79 56.31 -13.56 -10.50
N GLU A 80 55.25 -14.30 -10.40
CA GLU A 80 54.89 -15.42 -11.28
C GLU A 80 53.96 -14.96 -12.37
N ILE A 81 54.36 -15.23 -13.63
CA ILE A 81 53.50 -15.03 -14.78
C ILE A 81 52.55 -16.22 -14.86
N LEU A 82 51.22 -15.97 -14.88
CA LEU A 82 50.19 -17.01 -15.09
C LEU A 82 50.54 -17.81 -16.35
N ASP A 83 50.58 -19.13 -16.23
CA ASP A 83 50.71 -19.98 -17.40
C ASP A 83 49.43 -19.96 -18.27
N SER A 84 49.50 -20.51 -19.50
CA SER A 84 48.37 -20.50 -20.42
C SER A 84 47.17 -21.29 -19.91
N PHE A 85 47.38 -22.30 -19.08
CA PHE A 85 46.35 -23.12 -18.55
C PHE A 85 45.63 -22.43 -17.38
N GLU A 86 46.39 -21.85 -16.46
CA GLU A 86 45.87 -21.05 -15.33
C GLU A 86 45.05 -19.83 -15.82
N TYR A 87 45.58 -19.13 -16.83
CA TYR A 87 44.85 -18.01 -17.46
C TYR A 87 43.54 -18.46 -18.13
N SER A 88 43.53 -19.62 -18.75
CA SER A 88 42.32 -20.19 -19.37
C SER A 88 41.24 -20.54 -18.32
N ILE A 89 41.65 -21.14 -17.21
CA ILE A 89 40.74 -21.44 -16.08
C ILE A 89 40.16 -20.12 -15.52
N LEU A 90 41.03 -19.13 -15.29
CA LEU A 90 40.62 -17.83 -14.77
C LEU A 90 39.58 -17.16 -15.66
N LEU A 91 39.79 -17.14 -17.01
CA LEU A 91 38.81 -16.61 -17.93
C LEU A 91 37.49 -17.38 -17.90
N SER A 92 37.54 -18.70 -17.74
CA SER A 92 36.35 -19.54 -17.63
C SER A 92 35.53 -19.15 -16.41
N VAL A 93 36.17 -18.98 -15.26
CA VAL A 93 35.51 -18.58 -14.00
C VAL A 93 34.92 -17.16 -14.14
N ILE A 94 35.66 -16.22 -14.73
CA ILE A 94 35.17 -14.85 -14.96
C ILE A 94 33.94 -14.84 -15.87
N ASN A 95 33.95 -15.67 -16.93
CA ASN A 95 32.79 -15.79 -17.83
C ASN A 95 31.55 -16.36 -17.10
N GLU A 96 31.75 -17.36 -16.24
CA GLU A 96 30.66 -17.92 -15.43
C GLU A 96 30.12 -16.88 -14.44
N CYS A 97 31.01 -16.12 -13.80
CA CYS A 97 30.60 -14.98 -12.95
C CYS A 97 29.80 -13.92 -13.72
N ALA A 98 30.24 -13.61 -14.95
CA ALA A 98 29.55 -12.64 -15.79
C ALA A 98 28.13 -13.11 -16.13
N LEU A 99 27.97 -14.40 -16.47
CA LEU A 99 26.66 -15.00 -16.76
C LEU A 99 25.75 -15.01 -15.52
N ALA A 100 26.31 -15.36 -14.35
CA ALA A 100 25.57 -15.34 -13.10
C ALA A 100 25.07 -13.93 -12.72
N MET A 101 25.94 -12.91 -12.89
CA MET A 101 25.58 -11.51 -12.64
C MET A 101 24.53 -10.99 -13.61
N GLU A 102 24.60 -11.37 -14.89
CA GLU A 102 23.58 -11.04 -15.89
C GLU A 102 22.22 -11.66 -15.53
N ASN A 103 22.21 -12.95 -15.19
CA ASN A 103 21.00 -13.64 -14.78
C ASN A 103 20.36 -13.01 -13.54
N ALA A 104 21.14 -12.64 -12.53
CA ALA A 104 20.68 -11.96 -11.33
C ALA A 104 20.05 -10.59 -11.66
N LYS A 105 20.70 -9.81 -12.53
CA LYS A 105 20.19 -8.51 -12.98
C LYS A 105 18.85 -8.68 -13.72
N ASN A 106 18.81 -9.60 -14.70
CA ASN A 106 17.62 -9.87 -15.48
C ASN A 106 16.44 -10.38 -14.62
N ALA A 107 16.71 -11.19 -13.59
CA ALA A 107 15.70 -11.62 -12.62
C ALA A 107 15.10 -10.45 -11.86
N THR A 108 15.94 -9.55 -11.37
CA THR A 108 15.49 -8.35 -10.63
C THR A 108 14.68 -7.40 -11.53
N GLU A 109 15.09 -7.21 -12.79
CA GLU A 109 14.34 -6.39 -13.75
C GLU A 109 13.00 -7.02 -14.12
N LYS A 110 12.96 -8.34 -14.32
CA LYS A 110 11.70 -9.07 -14.57
C LYS A 110 10.72 -8.94 -13.40
N GLU A 111 11.21 -9.07 -12.17
CA GLU A 111 10.37 -8.90 -10.97
C GLU A 111 9.78 -7.49 -10.88
N LYS A 112 10.61 -6.46 -11.09
CA LYS A 112 10.13 -5.07 -11.12
C LYS A 112 9.07 -4.83 -12.19
N ASN A 113 9.32 -5.34 -13.42
CA ASN A 113 8.39 -5.19 -14.53
C ASN A 113 7.08 -5.96 -14.28
N ALA A 114 7.14 -7.13 -13.65
CA ALA A 114 5.95 -7.90 -13.27
C ALA A 114 5.10 -7.15 -12.23
N VAL A 115 5.72 -6.52 -11.22
CA VAL A 115 5.02 -5.69 -10.23
C VAL A 115 4.36 -4.48 -10.89
N LEU A 116 5.08 -3.79 -11.79
CA LEU A 116 4.52 -2.64 -12.53
C LEU A 116 3.34 -3.06 -13.41
N ALA A 117 3.48 -4.16 -14.18
CA ALA A 117 2.42 -4.67 -15.04
C ALA A 117 1.18 -5.08 -14.22
N LYS A 118 1.38 -5.72 -13.05
CA LYS A 118 0.29 -6.08 -12.15
C LYS A 118 -0.44 -4.84 -11.62
N ASN A 119 0.29 -3.79 -11.25
CA ASN A 119 -0.30 -2.54 -10.79
C ASN A 119 -1.11 -1.84 -11.89
N GLU A 120 -0.60 -1.80 -13.13
CA GLU A 120 -1.33 -1.24 -14.27
C GLU A 120 -2.59 -2.05 -14.61
N GLN A 121 -2.52 -3.39 -14.56
CA GLN A 121 -3.68 -4.25 -14.73
C GLN A 121 -4.74 -3.99 -13.66
N LEU A 122 -4.33 -3.93 -12.39
CA LEU A 122 -5.23 -3.58 -11.28
C LEU A 122 -5.91 -2.23 -11.53
N ARG A 123 -5.16 -1.20 -11.92
CA ARG A 123 -5.73 0.12 -12.24
C ARG A 123 -6.77 0.05 -13.36
N ALA A 124 -6.50 -0.71 -14.42
CA ALA A 124 -7.42 -0.86 -15.54
C ALA A 124 -8.71 -1.59 -15.12
N ASP A 125 -8.59 -2.66 -14.36
CA ASP A 125 -9.73 -3.43 -13.85
C ASP A 125 -10.58 -2.60 -12.88
N LEU A 126 -9.92 -1.79 -12.02
CA LEU A 126 -10.56 -0.82 -11.13
C LEU A 126 -11.41 0.20 -11.89
N LEU A 127 -10.83 0.86 -12.92
CA LEU A 127 -11.54 1.85 -13.72
C LEU A 127 -12.75 1.23 -14.43
N ARG A 128 -12.64 -0.02 -14.87
CA ARG A 128 -13.74 -0.76 -15.50
C ARG A 128 -14.87 -1.05 -14.52
N ALA A 129 -14.54 -1.56 -13.33
CA ALA A 129 -15.50 -1.85 -12.27
C ALA A 129 -16.23 -0.57 -11.82
N ILE A 130 -15.49 0.50 -11.50
CA ILE A 130 -16.04 1.80 -11.12
C ILE A 130 -16.99 2.33 -12.21
N SER A 131 -16.56 2.30 -13.48
CA SER A 131 -17.36 2.81 -14.59
C SER A 131 -18.67 2.05 -14.76
N HIS A 132 -18.65 0.72 -14.54
CA HIS A 132 -19.85 -0.11 -14.57
C HIS A 132 -20.80 0.25 -13.44
N ASP A 133 -20.29 0.33 -12.21
CA ASP A 133 -21.10 0.54 -11.02
C ASP A 133 -21.65 1.96 -10.89
N LEU A 134 -20.92 2.96 -11.41
CA LEU A 134 -21.43 4.33 -11.53
C LEU A 134 -22.53 4.47 -12.60
N ARG A 135 -22.45 3.69 -13.68
CA ARG A 135 -23.43 3.77 -14.78
C ARG A 135 -24.84 3.38 -14.32
N THR A 136 -24.96 2.37 -13.48
CA THR A 136 -26.25 1.84 -13.03
C THR A 136 -27.11 2.90 -12.31
N PRO A 137 -26.62 3.59 -11.25
CA PRO A 137 -27.41 4.64 -10.60
C PRO A 137 -27.63 5.86 -11.50
N LEU A 138 -26.66 6.22 -12.35
CA LEU A 138 -26.86 7.29 -13.33
C LEU A 138 -27.99 6.98 -14.32
N CYS A 139 -28.09 5.74 -14.79
CA CYS A 139 -29.20 5.32 -15.65
C CYS A 139 -30.54 5.30 -14.89
N SER A 140 -30.54 4.91 -13.60
CA SER A 140 -31.71 4.96 -12.73
C SER A 140 -32.20 6.40 -12.54
N ILE A 141 -31.31 7.31 -12.16
CA ILE A 141 -31.62 8.75 -12.02
C ILE A 141 -32.18 9.32 -13.31
N SER A 142 -31.52 9.04 -14.45
CA SER A 142 -31.95 9.53 -15.75
C SER A 142 -33.32 8.97 -16.16
N GLY A 143 -33.54 7.68 -15.95
CA GLY A 143 -34.82 7.03 -16.25
C GLY A 143 -35.98 7.54 -15.37
N ASN A 144 -35.73 7.69 -14.08
CA ASN A 144 -36.66 8.26 -13.12
C ASN A 144 -37.02 9.72 -13.45
N ALA A 145 -36.00 10.52 -13.80
CA ALA A 145 -36.23 11.90 -14.23
C ALA A 145 -37.03 12.00 -15.54
N ASP A 146 -36.72 11.13 -16.52
CA ASP A 146 -37.49 11.06 -17.78
C ASP A 146 -38.95 10.65 -17.54
N MET A 147 -39.20 9.68 -16.64
CA MET A 147 -40.54 9.28 -16.25
C MET A 147 -41.35 10.44 -15.65
N LEU A 148 -40.74 11.25 -14.80
CA LEU A 148 -41.37 12.44 -14.23
C LEU A 148 -41.65 13.50 -15.31
N LEU A 149 -40.72 13.74 -16.24
CA LEU A 149 -40.88 14.72 -17.32
C LEU A 149 -41.96 14.30 -18.31
N SER A 150 -42.02 13.01 -18.69
CA SER A 150 -42.89 12.53 -19.74
C SER A 150 -44.31 12.17 -19.27
N ASN A 151 -44.44 11.72 -17.99
CA ASN A 151 -45.68 11.11 -17.49
C ASN A 151 -46.19 11.76 -16.18
N SER A 152 -45.69 12.90 -15.73
CA SER A 152 -46.02 13.50 -14.43
C SER A 152 -47.57 13.59 -14.15
N ASN A 153 -48.36 13.87 -15.17
CA ASN A 153 -49.81 14.01 -15.03
C ASN A 153 -50.55 12.66 -14.86
N ARG A 154 -49.87 11.53 -15.11
CA ARG A 154 -50.44 10.17 -15.01
C ARG A 154 -50.01 9.42 -13.77
N LEU A 155 -49.02 9.96 -13.05
CA LEU A 155 -48.50 9.38 -11.82
C LEU A 155 -49.26 9.93 -10.63
N ASP A 156 -49.56 9.07 -9.68
CA ASP A 156 -50.07 9.49 -8.37
C ASP A 156 -48.97 10.10 -7.52
N GLU A 157 -49.33 10.84 -6.47
CA GLU A 157 -48.36 11.52 -5.61
C GLU A 157 -47.46 10.55 -4.85
N ALA A 158 -47.92 9.36 -4.50
CA ALA A 158 -47.13 8.34 -3.84
C ALA A 158 -46.00 7.83 -4.76
N THR A 159 -46.30 7.53 -6.02
CA THR A 159 -45.34 7.12 -7.04
C THR A 159 -44.33 8.24 -7.34
N LYS A 160 -44.77 9.51 -7.44
CA LYS A 160 -43.89 10.63 -7.62
C LYS A 160 -42.90 10.76 -6.44
N HIS A 161 -43.44 10.66 -5.22
CA HIS A 161 -42.62 10.73 -4.02
C HIS A 161 -41.56 9.62 -4.01
N GLN A 162 -41.91 8.39 -4.37
CA GLN A 162 -40.95 7.30 -4.47
C GLN A 162 -39.88 7.58 -5.51
N ILE A 163 -40.23 8.07 -6.71
CA ILE A 163 -39.27 8.42 -7.76
C ILE A 163 -38.31 9.52 -7.30
N TYR A 164 -38.81 10.56 -6.59
CA TYR A 164 -37.92 11.60 -6.02
C TYR A 164 -36.98 11.01 -4.99
N THR A 165 -37.45 10.11 -4.15
CA THR A 165 -36.62 9.42 -3.13
C THR A 165 -35.55 8.57 -3.81
N ASP A 166 -35.89 7.80 -4.84
CA ASP A 166 -34.94 6.97 -5.58
C ASP A 166 -33.86 7.82 -6.27
N ILE A 167 -34.23 8.97 -6.87
CA ILE A 167 -33.25 9.90 -7.47
C ILE A 167 -32.34 10.45 -6.40
N TYR A 168 -32.89 10.85 -5.26
CA TYR A 168 -32.11 11.41 -4.15
C TYR A 168 -31.13 10.38 -3.59
N ASP A 169 -31.59 9.17 -3.29
CA ASP A 169 -30.79 8.08 -2.71
C ASP A 169 -29.67 7.65 -3.67
N ASP A 170 -29.96 7.50 -4.97
CA ASP A 170 -28.93 7.20 -5.99
C ASP A 170 -27.89 8.33 -6.12
N SER A 171 -28.31 9.60 -5.97
CA SER A 171 -27.40 10.75 -6.01
C SER A 171 -26.49 10.82 -4.78
N GLU A 172 -27.04 10.64 -3.57
CA GLU A 172 -26.26 10.58 -2.32
C GLU A 172 -25.23 9.46 -2.36
N TRP A 173 -25.65 8.28 -2.85
CA TRP A 173 -24.73 7.15 -3.03
C TRP A 173 -23.57 7.49 -3.97
N LEU A 174 -23.84 8.13 -5.11
CA LEU A 174 -22.81 8.54 -6.07
C LEU A 174 -21.82 9.55 -5.46
N ILE A 175 -22.32 10.50 -4.67
CA ILE A 175 -21.48 11.48 -3.96
C ILE A 175 -20.54 10.74 -3.02
N GLY A 176 -21.03 9.81 -2.18
CA GLY A 176 -20.21 9.03 -1.27
C GLY A 176 -19.14 8.19 -1.98
N VAL A 177 -19.46 7.59 -3.13
CA VAL A 177 -18.51 6.86 -3.95
C VAL A 177 -17.38 7.75 -4.46
N VAL A 178 -17.71 8.94 -5.00
CA VAL A 178 -16.72 9.90 -5.51
C VAL A 178 -15.82 10.42 -4.38
N GLU A 179 -16.38 10.72 -3.22
CA GLU A 179 -15.63 11.19 -2.06
C GLU A 179 -14.66 10.11 -1.53
N ASN A 180 -15.11 8.86 -1.45
CA ASN A 180 -14.26 7.74 -1.05
C ASN A 180 -13.12 7.52 -2.06
N LEU A 181 -13.39 7.57 -3.36
CA LEU A 181 -12.39 7.42 -4.41
C LEU A 181 -11.34 8.55 -4.37
N LEU A 182 -11.78 9.79 -4.19
CA LEU A 182 -10.89 10.94 -4.04
C LEU A 182 -10.03 10.84 -2.78
N SER A 183 -10.60 10.37 -1.67
CA SER A 183 -9.88 10.16 -0.40
C SER A 183 -8.79 9.10 -0.55
N ILE A 184 -9.11 7.95 -1.14
CA ILE A 184 -8.14 6.88 -1.42
C ILE A 184 -7.03 7.36 -2.36
N THR A 185 -7.37 8.07 -3.43
CA THR A 185 -6.38 8.58 -4.39
C THR A 185 -5.40 9.55 -3.73
N ARG A 186 -5.90 10.46 -2.90
CA ARG A 186 -5.08 11.43 -2.17
C ARG A 186 -4.18 10.77 -1.13
N LEU A 187 -4.67 9.72 -0.46
CA LEU A 187 -3.87 8.92 0.49
C LEU A 187 -2.71 8.22 -0.22
N ASN A 188 -2.99 7.51 -1.32
CA ASN A 188 -1.99 6.73 -2.06
C ASN A 188 -0.91 7.62 -2.72
N ASP A 189 -1.29 8.82 -3.18
CA ASP A 189 -0.36 9.79 -3.78
C ASP A 189 0.52 10.52 -2.73
N GLY A 190 0.31 10.28 -1.43
CA GLY A 190 0.97 11.03 -0.36
C GLY A 190 0.61 12.51 -0.33
N ARG A 191 -0.45 12.91 -1.04
CA ARG A 191 -0.89 14.32 -1.17
C ARG A 191 -1.86 14.77 -0.08
N LEU A 192 -2.34 13.82 0.72
CA LEU A 192 -3.24 14.16 1.83
C LEU A 192 -2.45 14.86 2.93
N LYS A 193 -2.77 16.12 3.15
CA LYS A 193 -2.22 16.88 4.28
C LYS A 193 -3.09 16.63 5.51
N PHE A 194 -2.59 15.81 6.42
CA PHE A 194 -3.23 15.54 7.70
C PHE A 194 -3.20 16.79 8.59
N LYS A 195 -4.33 17.09 9.21
CA LYS A 195 -4.44 18.10 10.28
C LYS A 195 -4.58 17.40 11.63
N PHE A 196 -3.47 16.94 12.17
CA PHE A 196 -3.49 16.32 13.48
C PHE A 196 -3.73 17.36 14.57
N THR A 197 -4.77 17.14 15.38
CA THR A 197 -5.12 17.91 16.57
C THR A 197 -5.40 16.96 17.72
N ASP A 198 -5.15 17.43 18.95
CA ASP A 198 -5.50 16.68 20.14
C ASP A 198 -6.98 16.92 20.45
N GLN A 199 -7.77 15.85 20.45
CA GLN A 199 -9.23 15.90 20.60
C GLN A 199 -9.73 14.83 21.58
N LEU A 200 -10.81 15.15 22.25
CA LEU A 200 -11.53 14.19 23.09
C LEU A 200 -12.31 13.21 22.22
N LEU A 201 -12.15 11.93 22.49
CA LEU A 201 -12.74 10.86 21.70
C LEU A 201 -14.27 10.87 21.74
N ASP A 202 -14.86 11.17 22.90
CA ASP A 202 -16.32 11.27 23.10
C ASP A 202 -16.95 12.37 22.24
N GLU A 203 -16.27 13.51 22.07
CA GLU A 203 -16.72 14.58 21.17
C GLU A 203 -16.74 14.13 19.70
N VAL A 204 -15.69 13.40 19.26
CA VAL A 204 -15.58 12.88 17.90
C VAL A 204 -16.62 11.81 17.61
N ILE A 205 -16.87 10.90 18.56
CA ILE A 205 -17.95 9.91 18.47
C ILE A 205 -19.32 10.62 18.39
N SER A 206 -19.56 11.60 19.25
CA SER A 206 -20.81 12.36 19.27
C SER A 206 -21.05 13.12 17.97
N GLU A 207 -20.00 13.71 17.37
CA GLU A 207 -20.08 14.38 16.09
C GLU A 207 -20.36 13.39 14.96
N SER A 208 -19.72 12.23 14.96
CA SER A 208 -19.97 11.20 13.94
C SER A 208 -21.42 10.72 13.92
N LEU A 209 -22.04 10.60 15.10
CA LEU A 209 -23.46 10.24 15.21
C LEU A 209 -24.42 11.28 14.62
N ARG A 210 -24.01 12.56 14.56
CA ARG A 210 -24.82 13.61 13.91
C ARG A 210 -24.80 13.52 12.38
N HIS A 211 -23.77 12.89 11.82
CA HIS A 211 -23.66 12.67 10.37
C HIS A 211 -24.46 11.46 9.89
N ILE A 212 -24.91 10.59 10.80
CA ILE A 212 -25.72 9.44 10.44
C ILE A 212 -27.13 9.91 10.08
N ASN A 213 -27.58 9.49 8.91
CA ASN A 213 -28.84 9.94 8.34
C ASN A 213 -30.03 9.47 9.20
N ARG A 214 -31.01 10.35 9.47
CA ARG A 214 -32.21 10.09 10.29
C ARG A 214 -33.14 8.99 9.73
N LYS A 215 -32.88 8.46 8.53
CA LYS A 215 -33.59 7.29 7.96
C LYS A 215 -33.40 5.99 8.77
N HIS A 216 -32.60 6.04 9.85
CA HIS A 216 -32.21 4.88 10.65
C HIS A 216 -32.86 4.89 12.05
N ASP A 217 -34.01 5.54 12.22
CA ASP A 217 -34.79 5.55 13.48
C ASP A 217 -35.18 4.12 13.95
N ASP A 218 -35.05 3.14 13.06
CA ASP A 218 -35.30 1.72 13.36
C ASP A 218 -34.16 1.03 14.10
N TYR A 219 -32.98 1.67 14.25
CA TYR A 219 -31.82 1.08 14.90
C TYR A 219 -31.53 1.76 16.24
N LYS A 220 -31.14 0.94 17.24
CA LYS A 220 -30.71 1.46 18.54
C LYS A 220 -29.19 1.63 18.54
N ILE A 221 -28.72 2.87 18.34
CA ILE A 221 -27.29 3.19 18.40
C ILE A 221 -26.96 3.67 19.81
N VAL A 222 -25.99 3.00 20.45
CA VAL A 222 -25.52 3.31 21.81
C VAL A 222 -24.04 3.68 21.75
N ALA A 223 -23.66 4.81 22.31
CA ALA A 223 -22.27 5.21 22.45
C ALA A 223 -21.87 5.20 23.94
N ASP A 224 -20.77 4.54 24.24
CA ASP A 224 -20.16 4.44 25.57
C ASP A 224 -18.66 4.75 25.44
N CYS A 225 -18.23 5.85 26.02
CA CYS A 225 -16.84 6.28 25.95
C CYS A 225 -16.30 6.56 27.34
N GLU A 226 -15.11 6.01 27.63
CA GLU A 226 -14.38 6.32 28.85
C GLU A 226 -14.07 7.82 28.91
N GLU A 227 -14.15 8.41 30.09
CA GLU A 227 -13.91 9.83 30.26
C GLU A 227 -12.46 10.22 29.96
N LEU A 228 -12.29 11.41 29.36
CA LEU A 228 -10.98 12.04 29.09
C LEU A 228 -10.01 11.20 28.23
N VAL A 229 -10.52 10.46 27.26
CA VAL A 229 -9.66 9.82 26.24
C VAL A 229 -9.23 10.88 25.22
N LEU A 230 -8.02 11.41 25.40
CA LEU A 230 -7.43 12.39 24.48
C LEU A 230 -6.55 11.67 23.45
N THR A 231 -6.79 11.96 22.18
CA THR A 231 -6.07 11.32 21.05
C THR A 231 -5.65 12.35 20.03
N ARG A 232 -4.49 12.13 19.41
CA ARG A 232 -3.99 12.98 18.32
C ARG A 232 -4.45 12.44 16.98
N MET A 233 -5.39 13.15 16.33
CA MET A 233 -6.03 12.68 15.11
C MET A 233 -6.39 13.81 14.14
N ASP A 234 -6.62 13.47 12.88
CA ASP A 234 -7.40 14.31 11.96
C ASP A 234 -8.88 13.97 12.12
N VAL A 235 -9.60 14.87 12.81
CA VAL A 235 -11.01 14.67 13.22
C VAL A 235 -11.90 14.30 12.04
N ARG A 236 -11.73 14.96 10.89
CA ARG A 236 -12.60 14.73 9.72
C ARG A 236 -12.45 13.31 9.19
N LEU A 237 -11.21 12.79 9.18
CA LEU A 237 -10.93 11.45 8.69
C LEU A 237 -11.40 10.38 9.69
N ILE A 238 -11.27 10.63 11.00
CA ILE A 238 -11.78 9.69 12.00
C ILE A 238 -13.31 9.69 12.03
N ILE A 239 -13.97 10.83 11.87
CA ILE A 239 -15.43 10.88 11.67
C ILE A 239 -15.83 10.06 10.44
N GLN A 240 -15.11 10.17 9.33
CA GLN A 240 -15.36 9.37 8.12
C GLN A 240 -15.20 7.85 8.39
N VAL A 241 -14.21 7.44 9.17
CA VAL A 241 -14.05 6.04 9.60
C VAL A 241 -15.26 5.58 10.42
N LEU A 242 -15.64 6.36 11.45
CA LEU A 242 -16.77 6.00 12.30
C LEU A 242 -18.08 5.92 11.51
N VAL A 243 -18.38 6.91 10.67
CA VAL A 243 -19.57 6.91 9.81
C VAL A 243 -19.57 5.69 8.89
N ASN A 244 -18.45 5.37 8.22
CA ASN A 244 -18.38 4.19 7.34
C ASN A 244 -18.60 2.88 8.11
N LEU A 245 -18.07 2.74 9.33
CA LEU A 245 -18.27 1.53 10.13
C LEU A 245 -19.71 1.40 10.63
N ILE A 246 -20.32 2.51 11.07
CA ILE A 246 -21.70 2.53 11.53
C ILE A 246 -22.69 2.29 10.35
N ASP A 247 -22.46 2.91 9.19
CA ASP A 247 -23.26 2.68 8.00
C ASP A 247 -23.17 1.21 7.53
N ASN A 248 -22.00 0.58 7.64
CA ASN A 248 -21.86 -0.85 7.39
C ASN A 248 -22.69 -1.67 8.39
N ALA A 249 -22.63 -1.36 9.68
CA ALA A 249 -23.45 -2.03 10.69
C ALA A 249 -24.93 -1.91 10.38
N ILE A 250 -25.43 -0.70 10.09
CA ILE A 250 -26.83 -0.45 9.72
C ILE A 250 -27.22 -1.23 8.45
N LYS A 251 -26.35 -1.26 7.45
CA LYS A 251 -26.60 -1.90 6.16
C LYS A 251 -26.73 -3.41 6.24
N TYR A 252 -25.93 -4.06 7.09
CA TYR A 252 -25.83 -5.52 7.13
C TYR A 252 -26.54 -6.16 8.32
N THR A 253 -27.19 -5.36 9.17
CA THR A 253 -28.00 -5.86 10.28
C THR A 253 -29.50 -5.71 10.01
N PRO A 254 -30.35 -6.56 10.57
CA PRO A 254 -31.80 -6.41 10.48
C PRO A 254 -32.28 -5.12 11.18
N SER A 255 -33.42 -4.59 10.73
CA SER A 255 -34.12 -3.50 11.45
C SER A 255 -34.44 -3.91 12.90
N GLY A 256 -34.19 -3.00 13.84
CA GLY A 256 -34.32 -3.24 15.28
C GLY A 256 -33.02 -3.66 15.98
N SER A 257 -31.94 -3.85 15.22
CA SER A 257 -30.62 -4.21 15.75
C SER A 257 -30.01 -3.13 16.66
N VAL A 258 -29.11 -3.58 17.53
CA VAL A 258 -28.34 -2.70 18.42
C VAL A 258 -26.93 -2.54 17.89
N ILE A 259 -26.52 -1.29 17.66
CA ILE A 259 -25.16 -0.95 17.27
C ILE A 259 -24.50 -0.22 18.45
N CYS A 260 -23.40 -0.76 18.94
CA CYS A 260 -22.69 -0.21 20.09
C CYS A 260 -21.32 0.34 19.68
N ILE A 261 -21.05 1.59 20.05
CA ILE A 261 -19.75 2.23 19.85
C ILE A 261 -19.10 2.39 21.21
N ARG A 262 -17.89 1.82 21.39
CA ARG A 262 -17.14 1.98 22.64
C ARG A 262 -15.80 2.61 22.42
N GLY A 263 -15.42 3.51 23.34
CA GLY A 263 -14.10 4.14 23.38
C GLY A 263 -13.45 3.93 24.74
N ILE A 264 -12.29 3.25 24.79
CA ILE A 264 -11.56 2.97 26.02
C ILE A 264 -10.06 3.22 25.88
N LYS A 265 -9.37 3.41 27.01
CA LYS A 265 -7.90 3.38 27.06
C LYS A 265 -7.43 1.96 27.30
N LYS A 266 -6.62 1.40 26.39
CA LYS A 266 -6.07 0.06 26.51
C LYS A 266 -4.67 -0.01 25.96
N ASP A 267 -3.74 -0.63 26.67
CA ASP A 267 -2.34 -0.87 26.26
C ASP A 267 -1.62 0.40 25.74
N GLY A 268 -1.87 1.56 26.38
CA GLY A 268 -1.26 2.83 26.01
C GLY A 268 -1.80 3.45 24.72
N LYS A 269 -2.94 2.96 24.23
CA LYS A 269 -3.66 3.48 23.05
C LYS A 269 -5.12 3.74 23.38
N ALA A 270 -5.76 4.60 22.61
CA ALA A 270 -7.22 4.64 22.55
C ALA A 270 -7.69 3.49 21.66
N GLN A 271 -8.57 2.65 22.16
CA GLN A 271 -9.23 1.58 21.42
C GLN A 271 -10.68 1.97 21.21
N ILE A 272 -11.12 1.94 19.98
CA ILE A 272 -12.50 2.22 19.59
C ILE A 272 -13.07 0.97 18.95
N SER A 273 -14.26 0.55 19.38
CA SER A 273 -14.99 -0.56 18.76
C SER A 273 -16.35 -0.10 18.25
N VAL A 274 -16.77 -0.67 17.12
CA VAL A 274 -18.12 -0.59 16.58
C VAL A 274 -18.64 -2.01 16.48
N GLU A 275 -19.61 -2.32 17.31
CA GLU A 275 -20.18 -3.66 17.51
C GLU A 275 -21.61 -3.68 16.93
N ASP A 276 -21.95 -4.74 16.21
CA ASP A 276 -23.30 -5.02 15.73
C ASP A 276 -23.74 -6.44 16.10
N ASP A 277 -25.04 -6.67 16.15
CA ASP A 277 -25.66 -7.96 16.38
C ASP A 277 -26.19 -8.62 15.09
N GLY A 278 -25.52 -8.34 13.97
CA GLY A 278 -25.84 -8.85 12.64
C GLY A 278 -25.49 -10.33 12.43
N PRO A 279 -25.52 -10.80 11.17
CA PRO A 279 -25.21 -12.19 10.83
C PRO A 279 -23.71 -12.54 10.94
N GLY A 280 -22.84 -11.56 11.16
CA GLY A 280 -21.38 -11.74 11.14
C GLY A 280 -20.82 -11.89 9.73
N ILE A 281 -19.50 -12.11 9.66
CA ILE A 281 -18.74 -12.29 8.41
C ILE A 281 -18.11 -13.67 8.39
N PRO A 282 -18.32 -14.49 7.32
CA PRO A 282 -17.69 -15.80 7.20
C PRO A 282 -16.16 -15.75 7.28
N GLU A 283 -15.54 -16.76 7.92
CA GLU A 283 -14.09 -16.84 8.12
C GLU A 283 -13.28 -16.68 6.83
N GLU A 284 -13.80 -17.24 5.71
CA GLU A 284 -13.16 -17.16 4.40
C GLU A 284 -13.07 -15.73 3.84
N MET A 285 -13.97 -14.85 4.30
CA MET A 285 -14.05 -13.47 3.82
C MET A 285 -13.23 -12.50 4.67
N LYS A 286 -13.05 -12.78 5.97
CA LYS A 286 -12.37 -11.90 6.92
C LYS A 286 -10.99 -11.43 6.48
N PRO A 287 -10.11 -12.25 5.88
CA PRO A 287 -8.80 -11.79 5.41
C PRO A 287 -8.86 -10.74 4.30
N HIS A 288 -9.97 -10.68 3.56
CA HIS A 288 -10.10 -9.87 2.34
C HIS A 288 -10.96 -8.62 2.51
N ILE A 289 -11.70 -8.47 3.61
CA ILE A 289 -12.68 -7.38 3.79
C ILE A 289 -12.09 -5.97 3.73
N PHE A 290 -10.79 -5.83 4.01
CA PHE A 290 -10.08 -4.56 3.93
C PHE A 290 -9.39 -4.34 2.57
N GLU A 291 -9.47 -5.31 1.66
CA GLU A 291 -8.99 -5.14 0.29
C GLU A 291 -9.91 -4.22 -0.50
N MET A 292 -9.33 -3.36 -1.33
CA MET A 292 -10.14 -2.48 -2.19
C MET A 292 -11.00 -3.29 -3.15
N PHE A 293 -12.27 -2.89 -3.28
CA PHE A 293 -13.27 -3.49 -4.17
C PHE A 293 -13.67 -4.93 -3.80
N TYR A 294 -13.29 -5.39 -2.63
CA TYR A 294 -13.79 -6.65 -2.14
C TYR A 294 -15.23 -6.48 -1.65
N THR A 295 -16.13 -7.16 -2.32
CA THR A 295 -17.54 -7.28 -1.92
C THR A 295 -17.82 -8.76 -1.73
N GLY A 296 -18.27 -9.15 -0.55
CA GLY A 296 -18.66 -10.54 -0.29
C GLY A 296 -19.76 -10.97 -1.28
N LYS A 297 -19.61 -12.16 -1.86
CA LYS A 297 -20.69 -12.79 -2.66
C LYS A 297 -21.81 -13.22 -1.72
N THR A 298 -22.60 -12.30 -1.24
CA THR A 298 -23.83 -12.63 -0.51
C THR A 298 -24.94 -12.84 -1.53
N THR A 299 -25.51 -14.04 -1.52
CA THR A 299 -26.66 -14.48 -2.33
C THR A 299 -28.00 -13.84 -1.89
N VAL A 300 -27.95 -12.85 -1.04
CA VAL A 300 -29.14 -12.08 -0.66
C VAL A 300 -29.36 -11.06 -1.75
N MET A 301 -30.54 -11.07 -2.36
CA MET A 301 -31.01 -10.11 -3.38
C MET A 301 -30.92 -8.70 -2.78
N ASP A 302 -29.77 -8.03 -2.94
CA ASP A 302 -29.52 -6.81 -2.20
C ASP A 302 -29.68 -5.57 -3.06
N SER A 303 -30.69 -4.80 -2.63
CA SER A 303 -30.88 -3.38 -2.92
C SER A 303 -29.71 -2.50 -2.44
N HIS A 304 -28.72 -3.05 -1.71
CA HIS A 304 -27.62 -2.30 -1.11
C HIS A 304 -26.33 -2.39 -1.92
N ARG A 305 -26.17 -1.47 -2.85
CA ARG A 305 -24.96 -1.32 -3.66
C ARG A 305 -23.75 -1.01 -2.79
N SER A 306 -22.65 -1.73 -2.95
CA SER A 306 -21.38 -1.49 -2.26
C SER A 306 -20.22 -1.69 -3.21
N LEU A 307 -19.38 -0.69 -3.35
CA LEU A 307 -18.16 -0.76 -4.17
C LEU A 307 -16.95 -1.40 -3.44
N GLY A 308 -17.11 -1.82 -2.18
CA GLY A 308 -16.00 -2.36 -1.39
C GLY A 308 -14.88 -1.35 -1.13
N LEU A 309 -15.18 -0.05 -1.10
CA LEU A 309 -14.20 1.01 -0.87
C LEU A 309 -14.17 1.48 0.59
N GLY A 310 -15.29 1.38 1.31
CA GLY A 310 -15.44 1.96 2.65
C GLY A 310 -14.46 1.38 3.67
N LEU A 311 -14.40 0.05 3.80
CA LEU A 311 -13.50 -0.62 4.75
C LEU A 311 -12.03 -0.47 4.38
N ALA A 312 -11.69 -0.51 3.08
CA ALA A 312 -10.33 -0.25 2.61
C ALA A 312 -9.88 1.19 2.93
N LEU A 313 -10.77 2.17 2.78
CA LEU A 313 -10.51 3.55 3.17
C LEU A 313 -10.33 3.68 4.68
N CYS A 314 -11.18 3.05 5.49
CA CYS A 314 -11.03 3.01 6.94
C CYS A 314 -9.66 2.46 7.36
N HIS A 315 -9.24 1.32 6.77
CA HIS A 315 -7.96 0.72 7.04
C HIS A 315 -6.81 1.68 6.72
N SER A 316 -6.81 2.27 5.53
CA SER A 316 -5.78 3.23 5.10
C SER A 316 -5.72 4.50 5.98
N ILE A 317 -6.86 5.02 6.41
CA ILE A 317 -6.92 6.18 7.31
C ILE A 317 -6.32 5.81 8.68
N ILE A 318 -6.69 4.67 9.24
CA ILE A 318 -6.21 4.24 10.57
C ILE A 318 -4.71 3.93 10.53
N GLU A 319 -4.19 3.28 9.49
CA GLU A 319 -2.74 3.09 9.29
C GLU A 319 -1.99 4.42 9.23
N ALA A 320 -2.53 5.40 8.51
CA ALA A 320 -1.94 6.74 8.40
C ALA A 320 -1.96 7.51 9.74
N HIS A 321 -2.80 7.09 10.69
CA HIS A 321 -2.82 7.57 12.08
C HIS A 321 -1.93 6.73 13.03
N ASN A 322 -1.09 5.82 12.51
CA ASN A 322 -0.29 4.87 13.28
C ASN A 322 -1.14 3.94 14.18
N GLY A 323 -2.37 3.69 13.77
CA GLY A 323 -3.29 2.77 14.40
C GLY A 323 -3.36 1.42 13.71
N THR A 324 -4.24 0.56 14.21
CA THR A 324 -4.57 -0.73 13.61
C THR A 324 -6.09 -0.86 13.52
N LEU A 325 -6.62 -1.45 12.46
CA LEU A 325 -8.04 -1.78 12.31
C LEU A 325 -8.15 -3.29 12.11
N ILE A 326 -8.95 -3.93 12.94
CA ILE A 326 -9.21 -5.37 12.92
C ILE A 326 -10.70 -5.67 12.99
N LEU A 327 -11.10 -6.87 12.54
CA LEU A 327 -12.43 -7.43 12.72
C LEU A 327 -12.34 -8.61 13.67
N THR A 328 -13.26 -8.68 14.64
CA THR A 328 -13.51 -9.84 15.50
C THR A 328 -15.00 -10.18 15.47
N ASP A 329 -15.35 -11.40 15.85
CA ASP A 329 -16.75 -11.76 16.00
C ASP A 329 -17.31 -11.14 17.29
N HIS A 330 -18.57 -10.77 17.24
CA HIS A 330 -19.36 -10.37 18.41
C HIS A 330 -20.18 -11.56 18.91
N ASP A 331 -20.17 -11.84 20.22
CA ASP A 331 -20.90 -12.94 20.84
C ASP A 331 -22.32 -12.49 21.24
N PRO A 332 -23.38 -13.24 20.90
CA PRO A 332 -23.43 -14.58 20.29
C PRO A 332 -23.37 -14.57 18.74
N HIS A 333 -23.56 -13.46 18.09
CA HIS A 333 -23.44 -13.27 16.63
C HIS A 333 -23.24 -11.79 16.34
N GLY A 334 -22.63 -11.47 15.19
CA GLY A 334 -22.39 -10.11 14.73
C GLY A 334 -20.91 -9.83 14.44
N CYS A 335 -20.63 -8.57 14.15
CA CYS A 335 -19.27 -8.08 13.90
C CYS A 335 -18.84 -7.10 15.00
N ASN A 336 -17.53 -7.09 15.25
CA ASN A 336 -16.90 -6.07 16.07
C ASN A 336 -15.67 -5.54 15.33
N PHE A 337 -15.79 -4.33 14.77
CA PHE A 337 -14.69 -3.61 14.18
C PHE A 337 -13.95 -2.82 15.26
N ILE A 338 -12.69 -3.14 15.47
CA ILE A 338 -11.85 -2.52 16.49
C ILE A 338 -10.73 -1.76 15.83
N PHE A 339 -10.59 -0.48 16.15
CA PHE A 339 -9.42 0.27 15.73
C PHE A 339 -8.73 1.00 16.88
N THR A 340 -7.44 1.28 16.71
CA THR A 340 -6.64 1.95 17.73
C THR A 340 -6.09 3.26 17.22
N LEU A 341 -5.91 4.23 18.15
CA LEU A 341 -5.24 5.50 17.88
C LEU A 341 -4.20 5.78 18.99
N PRO A 342 -3.12 6.50 18.68
CA PRO A 342 -2.18 6.95 19.70
C PRO A 342 -2.86 7.88 20.71
N LEU A 343 -2.63 7.66 22.02
CA LEU A 343 -3.04 8.62 23.04
C LEU A 343 -2.18 9.88 22.93
N SER A 344 -2.79 11.02 23.21
CA SER A 344 -2.08 12.27 23.40
C SER A 344 -1.75 12.45 24.88
N GLU A 345 -0.48 12.73 25.19
CA GLU A 345 -0.07 13.09 26.53
C GLU A 345 -0.41 14.56 26.78
N VAL A 346 -1.24 14.82 27.76
CA VAL A 346 -1.47 16.19 28.25
C VAL A 346 -0.24 16.58 29.05
N THR A 347 0.69 17.30 28.45
CA THR A 347 1.66 18.09 29.21
C THR A 347 0.91 19.31 29.76
N LEU A 348 0.45 19.21 31.01
CA LEU A 348 0.03 20.39 31.76
C LEU A 348 1.29 21.23 31.95
N ASN A 349 1.47 22.24 31.11
CA ASN A 349 2.40 23.31 31.40
C ASN A 349 1.83 24.10 32.58
N GLU A 350 2.39 23.91 33.75
CA GLU A 350 2.18 24.77 34.92
C GLU A 350 2.75 26.19 34.68
#